data_7183de9228cbefb738873984137d7e9e
#
_entry.id   7183de9228cbefb738873984137d7e9e
#
_cell.length_a   1.000
_cell.length_b   1.000
_cell.length_c   1.000
_cell.angle_alpha   90.00
_cell.angle_beta   90.00
_cell.angle_gamma   90.00
#
_symmetry.space_group_name_H-M   'P 1'
#
loop_
_entity.id
_entity.type
_entity.pdbx_description
1 polymer ?
#
loop_
_entity_poly.entity_id
_entity_poly.type
_entity_poly.pdbx_seq_one_letter_code
_entity_poly.pdbx_strand_id
1 'polypeptide(L)'
;MRLSRTAAVLAAALCPLLLQAQEPQKVTVMAKKYEFQPSRIEVKAGQPVEITFQSEDTKHGFECKDLKLEKVVFDKETPATVSFTPDKAGTYEFKCAKFCGMGHSKMKGEIVVTE
;
A
#
# COMPACT_ATOMS: atom_id res chain seq x y z
N MET A 1 45.31 -10.51 44.33
CA MET A 1 44.77 -10.48 43.96
C MET A 1 44.15 -10.08 43.20
N ARG A 2 43.56 -9.87 42.48
CA ARG A 2 42.97 -9.54 41.67
C ARG A 2 41.89 -9.48 41.39
N LEU A 3 41.43 -9.11 40.95
CA LEU A 3 40.38 -9.01 40.72
C LEU A 3 39.86 -8.58 39.73
N SER A 4 39.26 -8.73 39.06
CA SER A 4 38.86 -8.47 38.04
C SER A 4 37.74 -8.16 37.94
N ARG A 5 37.23 -7.56 37.59
CA ARG A 5 36.20 -7.26 37.43
C ARG A 5 35.66 -7.00 36.45
N THR A 6 35.21 -7.11 35.71
CA THR A 6 34.77 -7.07 34.75
C THR A 6 33.62 -6.60 34.67
N ALA A 7 33.33 -5.77 34.25
CA ALA A 7 32.33 -5.14 34.09
C ALA A 7 31.61 -5.48 33.09
N ALA A 8 30.73 -5.87 33.08
CA ALA A 8 30.05 -6.26 32.11
C ALA A 8 29.29 -5.32 31.68
N VAL A 9 29.31 -4.89 30.78
CA VAL A 9 28.61 -4.03 30.32
C VAL A 9 27.61 -4.34 29.68
N LEU A 10 26.69 -4.18 29.75
CA LEU A 10 25.69 -4.41 29.16
C LEU A 10 25.28 -3.55 28.42
N ALA A 11 25.34 -3.36 27.48
CA ALA A 11 24.99 -2.64 26.64
C ALA A 11 23.77 -2.78 26.34
N ALA A 12 23.08 -2.29 26.63
CA ALA A 12 21.92 -2.28 26.45
C ALA A 12 21.56 -2.04 25.28
N ALA A 13 21.31 -2.65 24.62
CA ALA A 13 20.99 -2.52 23.45
C ALA A 13 19.85 -1.94 23.30
N LEU A 14 19.63 -0.90 23.29
CA LEU A 14 18.61 -0.36 23.10
C LEU A 14 18.03 -0.48 22.11
N CYS A 15 17.34 -0.78 21.66
CA CYS A 15 16.57 -0.91 20.90
C CYS A 15 16.38 -0.13 19.88
N PRO A 16 16.87 -0.39 18.92
CA PRO A 16 16.73 0.31 17.79
C PRO A 16 15.36 0.27 17.34
N LEU A 17 14.59 -0.64 17.76
CA LEU A 17 13.32 -0.68 17.29
C LEU A 17 12.60 0.54 17.49
N LEU A 18 12.85 1.23 18.45
CA LEU A 18 12.13 2.41 18.69
C LEU A 18 12.44 3.45 17.73
N LEU A 19 13.51 3.37 17.09
CA LEU A 19 13.89 4.40 16.19
C LEU A 19 13.67 4.03 14.77
N GLN A 20 13.16 2.87 14.50
CA GLN A 20 13.03 2.50 13.16
C GLN A 20 11.73 2.85 12.62
N ALA A 21 11.66 3.60 11.61
CA ALA A 21 10.43 3.87 10.91
C ALA A 21 10.04 2.62 10.20
N GLN A 22 8.78 2.33 10.11
CA GLN A 22 8.35 1.17 9.38
C GLN A 22 8.44 1.46 7.91
N GLU A 23 8.93 0.54 7.17
CA GLU A 23 8.97 0.69 5.74
C GLU A 23 7.60 0.49 5.17
N PRO A 24 7.20 1.22 4.15
CA PRO A 24 5.88 1.04 3.58
C PRO A 24 5.73 -0.33 2.93
N GLN A 25 4.52 -0.84 2.97
CA GLN A 25 4.15 -2.02 2.23
C GLN A 25 3.94 -1.57 0.81
N LYS A 26 4.78 -1.95 -0.11
CA LYS A 26 4.72 -1.44 -1.49
C LYS A 26 4.05 -2.44 -2.40
N VAL A 27 3.09 -1.97 -3.16
CA VAL A 27 2.34 -2.80 -4.09
C VAL A 27 2.27 -2.09 -5.43
N THR A 28 2.48 -2.80 -6.50
CA THR A 28 2.30 -2.26 -7.84
C THR A 28 1.10 -2.93 -8.47
N VAL A 29 0.20 -2.13 -9.01
CA VAL A 29 -1.00 -2.63 -9.66
C VAL A 29 -0.98 -2.21 -11.10
N MET A 30 -1.14 -3.15 -11.99
CA MET A 30 -1.23 -2.88 -13.41
C MET A 30 -2.69 -2.85 -13.81
N ALA A 31 -3.09 -1.84 -14.55
CA ALA A 31 -4.45 -1.70 -15.04
C ALA A 31 -4.51 -1.88 -16.54
N LYS A 32 -5.53 -2.55 -17.00
CA LYS A 32 -5.82 -2.64 -18.41
C LYS A 32 -7.32 -2.84 -18.51
N LYS A 33 -7.89 -2.70 -19.68
CA LYS A 33 -9.31 -2.90 -19.87
C LYS A 33 -9.63 -4.35 -19.63
N TYR A 34 -10.38 -4.72 -18.69
CA TYR A 34 -11.08 -3.93 -17.70
C TYR A 34 -10.80 -4.55 -16.35
N GLU A 35 -9.56 -4.59 -15.97
CA GLU A 35 -9.16 -5.25 -14.73
C GLU A 35 -7.96 -4.59 -14.11
N PHE A 36 -7.81 -4.78 -12.82
CA PHE A 36 -6.60 -4.42 -12.09
C PHE A 36 -5.88 -5.73 -11.76
N GLN A 37 -4.55 -5.73 -11.86
CA GLN A 37 -3.76 -6.88 -11.48
C GLN A 37 -2.63 -6.47 -10.57
N PRO A 38 -2.63 -6.94 -9.33
CA PRO A 38 -3.64 -7.83 -8.75
C PRO A 38 -4.93 -7.09 -8.45
N SER A 39 -6.04 -7.78 -8.44
CA SER A 39 -7.30 -7.15 -8.10
C SER A 39 -7.57 -7.24 -6.60
N ARG A 40 -6.82 -8.05 -5.89
CA ARG A 40 -6.94 -8.17 -4.45
C ARG A 40 -5.60 -7.83 -3.84
N ILE A 41 -5.57 -6.82 -3.00
CA ILE A 41 -4.35 -6.33 -2.38
C ILE A 41 -4.46 -6.57 -0.89
N GLU A 42 -3.54 -7.30 -0.30
CA GLU A 42 -3.56 -7.56 1.14
C GLU A 42 -2.50 -6.74 1.83
N VAL A 43 -2.89 -5.99 2.83
CA VAL A 43 -1.96 -5.13 3.58
C VAL A 43 -2.29 -5.25 5.07
N LYS A 44 -1.41 -4.77 5.90
CA LYS A 44 -1.58 -4.84 7.35
C LYS A 44 -2.01 -3.51 7.91
N ALA A 45 -2.89 -3.56 8.89
CA ALA A 45 -3.35 -2.36 9.58
C ALA A 45 -2.19 -1.74 10.36
N GLY A 46 -2.18 -0.46 10.42
CA GLY A 46 -1.18 0.25 11.22
C GLY A 46 0.17 0.45 10.56
N GLN A 47 0.37 -0.10 9.37
CA GLN A 47 1.62 0.09 8.66
C GLN A 47 1.38 0.92 7.41
N PRO A 48 2.27 1.81 7.06
CA PRO A 48 2.10 2.61 5.83
C PRO A 48 2.02 1.71 4.61
N VAL A 49 1.23 2.10 3.65
CA VAL A 49 1.04 1.38 2.40
C VAL A 49 1.28 2.35 1.25
N GLU A 50 1.92 1.88 0.20
CA GLU A 50 2.18 2.68 -0.97
C GLU A 50 1.79 1.85 -2.18
N ILE A 51 0.77 2.25 -2.90
CA ILE A 51 0.32 1.52 -4.08
C ILE A 51 0.62 2.35 -5.30
N THR A 52 1.35 1.79 -6.24
CA THR A 52 1.65 2.44 -7.50
C THR A 52 0.82 1.81 -8.59
N PHE A 53 0.09 2.64 -9.31
CA PHE A 53 -0.76 2.19 -10.40
C PHE A 53 -0.11 2.53 -11.74
N GLN A 54 -0.08 1.55 -12.63
CA GLN A 54 0.44 1.73 -13.98
C GLN A 54 -0.59 1.21 -14.95
N SER A 55 -0.59 1.72 -16.16
CA SER A 55 -1.53 1.28 -17.18
C SER A 55 -0.81 0.60 -18.32
N GLU A 56 -1.43 -0.42 -18.88
CA GLU A 56 -0.89 -1.06 -20.08
C GLU A 56 -1.52 -0.52 -21.35
N ASP A 57 -2.62 0.19 -21.26
CA ASP A 57 -3.34 0.58 -22.47
C ASP A 57 -3.79 2.03 -22.48
N THR A 58 -4.72 2.44 -21.68
CA THR A 58 -5.30 3.76 -21.77
C THR A 58 -5.32 4.41 -20.39
N LYS A 59 -5.93 5.55 -20.26
CA LYS A 59 -6.10 6.17 -18.98
C LYS A 59 -7.07 5.39 -18.15
N HIS A 60 -6.72 5.21 -16.90
CA HIS A 60 -7.58 4.59 -15.90
C HIS A 60 -7.51 5.45 -14.65
N GLY A 61 -8.31 5.16 -13.69
CA GLY A 61 -8.24 5.86 -12.41
C GLY A 61 -8.42 4.90 -11.27
N PHE A 62 -8.25 5.39 -10.08
CA PHE A 62 -8.43 4.59 -8.88
C PHE A 62 -9.17 5.45 -7.86
N GLU A 63 -10.18 4.87 -7.23
CA GLU A 63 -10.77 5.49 -6.06
C GLU A 63 -11.20 4.42 -5.08
N CYS A 64 -11.06 4.71 -3.82
CA CYS A 64 -11.52 3.82 -2.77
C CYS A 64 -12.20 4.69 -1.73
N LYS A 65 -13.51 4.81 -1.85
CA LYS A 65 -14.25 5.73 -1.02
C LYS A 65 -14.27 5.31 0.44
N ASP A 66 -14.37 4.03 0.68
CA ASP A 66 -14.46 3.55 2.05
C ASP A 66 -13.21 3.80 2.87
N LEU A 67 -12.06 3.89 2.22
CA LEU A 67 -10.83 4.25 2.91
C LEU A 67 -10.55 5.74 2.78
N LYS A 68 -11.43 6.47 2.11
CA LYS A 68 -11.32 7.92 1.93
C LYS A 68 -10.01 8.32 1.28
N LEU A 69 -9.58 7.53 0.33
CA LEU A 69 -8.34 7.80 -0.38
C LEU A 69 -8.57 8.79 -1.50
N GLU A 70 -7.51 9.48 -1.85
CA GLU A 70 -7.56 10.43 -2.93
C GLU A 70 -7.75 9.71 -4.25
N LYS A 71 -8.61 10.24 -5.10
CA LYS A 71 -8.81 9.69 -6.42
C LYS A 71 -7.64 10.11 -7.29
N VAL A 72 -7.10 9.18 -8.04
CA VAL A 72 -5.98 9.47 -8.94
C VAL A 72 -6.28 8.93 -10.32
N VAL A 73 -5.66 9.54 -11.32
CA VAL A 73 -5.76 9.11 -12.71
C VAL A 73 -4.35 8.86 -13.22
N PHE A 74 -4.16 7.83 -13.99
CA PHE A 74 -2.84 7.45 -14.48
C PHE A 74 -2.96 6.90 -15.90
N ASP A 75 -1.86 6.85 -16.62
CA ASP A 75 -1.84 6.28 -17.96
C ASP A 75 -0.51 5.59 -18.19
N LYS A 76 -0.24 5.20 -19.43
CA LYS A 76 0.98 4.44 -19.74
C LYS A 76 2.25 5.20 -19.40
N GLU A 77 2.23 6.50 -19.57
CA GLU A 77 3.43 7.31 -19.36
C GLU A 77 3.51 7.90 -17.96
N THR A 78 2.39 7.96 -17.24
CA THR A 78 2.34 8.66 -15.98
C THR A 78 1.71 7.81 -14.91
N PRO A 79 2.50 7.02 -14.21
CA PRO A 79 1.96 6.22 -13.09
C PRO A 79 1.53 7.12 -11.94
N ALA A 80 0.69 6.62 -11.09
CA ALA A 80 0.25 7.36 -9.91
C ALA A 80 0.49 6.52 -8.66
N THR A 81 0.84 7.17 -7.57
CA THR A 81 1.08 6.49 -6.31
C THR A 81 0.14 7.02 -5.24
N VAL A 82 -0.45 6.12 -4.48
CA VAL A 82 -1.34 6.46 -3.39
C VAL A 82 -0.71 5.93 -2.11
N SER A 83 -0.59 6.78 -1.09
CA SER A 83 0.02 6.40 0.17
C SER A 83 -0.96 6.60 1.31
N PHE A 84 -1.08 5.64 2.19
CA PHE A 84 -2.00 5.74 3.31
C PHE A 84 -1.59 4.73 4.40
N THR A 85 -2.16 4.89 5.57
CA THR A 85 -1.96 3.92 6.65
C THR A 85 -3.34 3.46 7.10
N PRO A 86 -3.69 2.22 6.81
CA PRO A 86 -5.02 1.75 7.17
C PRO A 86 -5.17 1.53 8.67
N ASP A 87 -6.34 1.85 9.20
CA ASP A 87 -6.60 1.68 10.59
C ASP A 87 -7.30 0.40 10.94
N LYS A 88 -8.30 0.03 10.22
CA LYS A 88 -9.17 -1.06 10.61
C LYS A 88 -9.12 -2.20 9.65
N ALA A 89 -9.03 -3.40 10.18
CA ALA A 89 -9.11 -4.59 9.36
C ALA A 89 -10.45 -4.64 8.65
N GLY A 90 -10.46 -5.15 7.46
CA GLY A 90 -11.68 -5.25 6.66
C GLY A 90 -11.37 -5.33 5.19
N THR A 91 -12.42 -5.40 4.40
CA THR A 91 -12.30 -5.45 2.95
C THR A 91 -12.92 -4.19 2.38
N TYR A 92 -12.15 -3.50 1.57
CA TYR A 92 -12.56 -2.20 1.03
C TYR A 92 -12.48 -2.24 -0.49
N GLU A 93 -13.58 -1.99 -1.14
CA GLU A 93 -13.62 -2.05 -2.59
C GLU A 93 -13.02 -0.80 -3.22
N PHE A 94 -12.28 -0.97 -4.30
CA PHE A 94 -11.86 0.17 -5.10
C PHE A 94 -12.32 -0.05 -6.52
N LYS A 95 -12.34 1.01 -7.30
CA LYS A 95 -12.80 0.91 -8.66
C LYS A 95 -12.09 1.90 -9.56
N CYS A 96 -12.21 1.71 -10.84
CA CYS A 96 -11.65 2.62 -11.82
C CYS A 96 -12.42 3.93 -11.76
N ALA A 97 -11.71 5.01 -11.60
CA ALA A 97 -12.29 6.32 -11.40
C ALA A 97 -12.32 7.18 -12.65
N LYS A 98 -11.86 6.64 -13.77
CA LYS A 98 -11.83 7.37 -15.02
C LYS A 98 -12.45 6.49 -16.08
N PHE A 99 -13.50 6.98 -16.74
CA PHE A 99 -14.14 6.18 -17.78
C PHE A 99 -13.10 5.69 -18.77
N CYS A 100 -13.05 4.41 -18.98
CA CYS A 100 -12.00 3.79 -19.80
C CYS A 100 -12.56 2.88 -20.90
N GLY A 101 -13.85 2.87 -21.09
CA GLY A 101 -14.48 2.08 -22.13
C GLY A 101 -15.75 1.41 -21.63
N MET A 102 -16.29 0.53 -22.44
CA MET A 102 -17.60 -0.07 -22.16
C MET A 102 -17.62 -0.95 -20.92
N GLY A 103 -16.52 -1.52 -20.55
CA GLY A 103 -16.45 -2.37 -19.36
C GLY A 103 -16.03 -1.63 -18.10
N HIS A 104 -15.98 -0.32 -18.16
CA HIS A 104 -15.51 0.51 -17.06
C HIS A 104 -16.23 0.18 -15.73
N SER A 105 -17.51 -0.04 -15.75
CA SER A 105 -18.25 -0.28 -14.53
C SER A 105 -17.90 -1.60 -13.85
N LYS A 106 -17.24 -2.50 -14.57
CA LYS A 106 -16.86 -3.78 -14.00
C LYS A 106 -15.42 -3.79 -13.52
N MET A 107 -14.70 -2.72 -13.72
CA MET A 107 -13.28 -2.65 -13.40
C MET A 107 -13.09 -2.25 -11.95
N LYS A 108 -12.85 -3.22 -11.10
CA LYS A 108 -12.73 -2.98 -9.66
C LYS A 108 -11.89 -4.03 -8.98
N GLY A 109 -11.55 -3.78 -7.75
CA GLY A 109 -10.79 -4.71 -6.94
C GLY A 109 -11.04 -4.46 -5.48
N GLU A 110 -10.22 -5.04 -4.62
CA GLU A 110 -10.41 -4.83 -3.19
C GLU A 110 -9.09 -4.76 -2.45
N ILE A 111 -9.06 -3.97 -1.42
CA ILE A 111 -7.94 -3.89 -0.50
C ILE A 111 -8.40 -4.61 0.76
N VAL A 112 -7.66 -5.64 1.15
CA VAL A 112 -7.97 -6.40 2.35
C VAL A 112 -6.95 -6.02 3.40
N VAL A 113 -7.44 -5.42 4.47
CA VAL A 113 -6.59 -4.97 5.56
C VAL A 113 -6.68 -6.01 6.67
N THR A 114 -5.54 -6.57 7.05
CA THR A 114 -5.48 -7.58 8.12
C THR A 114 -4.81 -6.98 9.33
N GLU A 115 -4.99 -7.62 10.47
CA GLU A 115 -4.37 -7.12 11.69
C GLU A 115 -2.95 -7.52 11.84
#